data_3c063f5f0ebebc09da9e6ab06e50453d
#
_entry.id   3c063f5f0ebebc09da9e6ab06e50453d
#
_cell.length_a   1.000
_cell.length_b   1.000
_cell.length_c   1.000
_cell.angle_alpha   90.00
_cell.angle_beta   90.00
_cell.angle_gamma   90.00
#
_symmetry.space_group_name_H-M   'P 1'
#
loop_
_entity.id
_entity.type
_entity.pdbx_description
1 polymer ?
#
loop_
_entity_poly.entity_id
_entity_poly.type
_entity_poly.pdbx_seq_one_letter_code
_entity_poly.pdbx_strand_id
1 'polypeptide(L)'
;QALRKILGSHVEQRGSMISEDMFRFDFSHPSKLSDNDIDSINGFVNDRIKDSIPLIENREEDYDTAIKNGAIGLFTEKYEDKVRTVKFNESYELCGGTHVKNTSKLKRFSIISEGSQAFGIRRITATCNERIILAEIQKKKDSKEKAANEKANKELKKEIEIQNKAKVQEAKKEISEKIKNLGDINFFADEVDLDPRSIKELCFILADQIENLFIVLLSNNNGKVFISCFISKNLVETKGINASEIIKDLSPLISGSGGGQAFYATGGGSNLKGISSVISRSEEIVNQI
;
A
#
# COMPACT_ATOMS: atom_id res chain seq x y z
N GLN A 1 24.76 -27.51 5.69
CA GLN A 1 26.02 -26.78 5.51
C GLN A 1 25.82 -25.28 5.34
N ALA A 2 25.03 -24.79 4.38
CA ALA A 2 24.82 -23.35 4.14
C ALA A 2 24.40 -22.59 5.41
N LEU A 3 23.37 -23.08 6.11
CA LEU A 3 22.86 -22.46 7.33
C LEU A 3 23.96 -22.37 8.41
N ARG A 4 24.72 -23.42 8.63
CA ARG A 4 25.85 -23.43 9.60
C ARG A 4 26.96 -22.44 9.22
N LYS A 5 27.25 -22.31 7.93
CA LYS A 5 28.27 -21.39 7.40
C LYS A 5 27.88 -19.93 7.62
N ILE A 6 26.60 -19.60 7.44
CA ILE A 6 26.11 -18.22 7.44
C ILE A 6 25.62 -17.80 8.83
N LEU A 7 24.90 -18.67 9.53
CA LEU A 7 24.28 -18.34 10.82
C LEU A 7 25.12 -18.79 12.02
N GLY A 8 26.03 -19.73 11.83
CA GLY A 8 26.93 -20.23 12.87
C GLY A 8 26.76 -21.72 13.18
N SER A 9 27.76 -22.26 13.90
CA SER A 9 27.89 -23.71 14.20
C SER A 9 26.77 -24.26 15.11
N HIS A 10 26.04 -23.38 15.82
CA HIS A 10 24.90 -23.76 16.67
C HIS A 10 23.70 -24.30 15.90
N VAL A 11 23.68 -24.09 14.57
CA VAL A 11 22.59 -24.57 13.71
C VAL A 11 22.65 -26.09 13.60
N GLU A 12 21.57 -26.74 14.03
CA GLU A 12 21.37 -28.18 13.94
C GLU A 12 20.03 -28.46 13.26
N GLN A 13 19.97 -29.54 12.50
CA GLN A 13 18.71 -30.02 11.93
C GLN A 13 17.78 -30.52 13.04
N ARG A 14 16.53 -30.08 13.02
CA ARG A 14 15.45 -30.56 13.91
C ARG A 14 14.38 -31.35 13.17
N GLY A 15 14.33 -31.23 11.85
CA GLY A 15 13.44 -31.98 11.00
C GLY A 15 13.64 -31.65 9.54
N SER A 16 13.20 -32.52 8.66
CA SER A 16 13.16 -32.28 7.21
C SER A 16 12.02 -33.05 6.56
N MET A 17 11.51 -32.51 5.46
CA MET A 17 10.56 -33.16 4.58
C MET A 17 10.84 -32.77 3.15
N ILE A 18 10.90 -33.75 2.27
CA ILE A 18 11.16 -33.56 0.84
C ILE A 18 9.94 -34.05 0.08
N SER A 19 9.48 -33.24 -0.86
CA SER A 19 8.47 -33.58 -1.86
C SER A 19 9.00 -33.33 -3.27
N GLU A 20 8.21 -33.59 -4.30
CA GLU A 20 8.59 -33.35 -5.68
C GLU A 20 8.94 -31.88 -5.96
N ASP A 21 8.15 -30.96 -5.42
CA ASP A 21 8.27 -29.53 -5.72
C ASP A 21 9.04 -28.74 -4.69
N MET A 22 9.02 -29.16 -3.43
CA MET A 22 9.57 -28.37 -2.31
C MET A 22 10.19 -29.26 -1.26
N PHE A 23 11.10 -28.70 -0.48
CA PHE A 23 11.51 -29.29 0.78
C PHE A 23 11.38 -28.29 1.93
N ARG A 24 11.16 -28.83 3.12
CA ARG A 24 11.17 -28.09 4.38
C ARG A 24 12.34 -28.55 5.22
N PHE A 25 12.96 -27.60 5.88
CA PHE A 25 14.06 -27.87 6.76
C PHE A 25 13.89 -27.06 8.05
N ASP A 26 13.78 -27.77 9.16
CA ASP A 26 13.65 -27.21 10.50
C ASP A 26 15.01 -27.24 11.18
N PHE A 27 15.40 -26.14 11.80
CA PHE A 27 16.73 -25.98 12.39
C PHE A 27 16.70 -25.11 13.63
N SER A 28 17.67 -25.34 14.54
CA SER A 28 17.84 -24.50 15.73
C SER A 28 18.41 -23.14 15.37
N HIS A 29 17.62 -22.09 15.66
CA HIS A 29 18.07 -20.70 15.57
C HIS A 29 17.14 -19.79 16.38
N PRO A 30 17.65 -18.83 17.19
CA PRO A 30 16.81 -18.06 18.11
C PRO A 30 16.00 -16.94 17.44
N SER A 31 16.44 -16.41 16.30
CA SER A 31 15.85 -15.22 15.69
C SER A 31 15.39 -15.46 14.25
N LYS A 32 14.53 -14.56 13.77
CA LYS A 32 14.12 -14.52 12.35
C LYS A 32 15.34 -14.23 11.46
N LEU A 33 15.43 -14.93 10.33
CA LEU A 33 16.45 -14.65 9.33
C LEU A 33 16.14 -13.30 8.65
N SER A 34 17.19 -12.51 8.45
CA SER A 34 17.10 -11.31 7.64
C SER A 34 17.05 -11.66 6.14
N ASP A 35 16.60 -10.70 5.32
CA ASP A 35 16.62 -10.87 3.86
C ASP A 35 18.06 -11.12 3.36
N ASN A 36 19.06 -10.49 3.99
CA ASN A 36 20.47 -10.69 3.66
C ASN A 36 20.95 -12.10 3.99
N ASP A 37 20.50 -12.69 5.10
CA ASP A 37 20.80 -14.09 5.44
C ASP A 37 20.21 -15.04 4.41
N ILE A 38 18.94 -14.81 4.03
CA ILE A 38 18.26 -15.61 3.00
C ILE A 38 18.98 -15.52 1.66
N ASP A 39 19.37 -14.33 1.23
CA ASP A 39 20.09 -14.11 -0.01
C ASP A 39 21.47 -14.77 0.02
N SER A 40 22.17 -14.68 1.15
CA SER A 40 23.48 -15.33 1.36
C SER A 40 23.38 -16.85 1.32
N ILE A 41 22.34 -17.43 1.93
CA ILE A 41 22.09 -18.89 1.88
C ILE A 41 21.76 -19.32 0.46
N ASN A 42 20.88 -18.60 -0.24
CA ASN A 42 20.55 -18.85 -1.62
C ASN A 42 21.81 -18.80 -2.53
N GLY A 43 22.63 -17.79 -2.33
CA GLY A 43 23.90 -17.61 -3.05
C GLY A 43 24.84 -18.80 -2.83
N PHE A 44 25.10 -19.15 -1.57
CA PHE A 44 25.96 -20.27 -1.21
C PHE A 44 25.51 -21.58 -1.86
N VAL A 45 24.22 -21.92 -1.77
CA VAL A 45 23.70 -23.17 -2.36
C VAL A 45 23.78 -23.15 -3.89
N ASN A 46 23.42 -22.04 -4.52
CA ASN A 46 23.50 -21.93 -5.98
C ASN A 46 24.93 -21.98 -6.50
N ASP A 47 25.92 -21.48 -5.76
CA ASP A 47 27.33 -21.62 -6.13
C ASP A 47 27.76 -23.08 -6.07
N ARG A 48 27.34 -23.85 -5.04
CA ARG A 48 27.60 -25.31 -4.99
C ARG A 48 26.90 -26.10 -6.11
N ILE A 49 25.75 -25.61 -6.59
CA ILE A 49 25.10 -26.19 -7.79
C ILE A 49 25.95 -25.92 -9.05
N LYS A 50 26.45 -24.69 -9.23
CA LYS A 50 27.29 -24.28 -10.33
C LYS A 50 28.65 -25.04 -10.35
N ASP A 51 29.23 -25.27 -9.18
CA ASP A 51 30.49 -26.00 -9.00
C ASP A 51 30.39 -27.46 -9.45
N SER A 52 29.17 -27.96 -9.72
CA SER A 52 28.94 -29.32 -10.26
C SER A 52 29.62 -30.41 -9.45
N ILE A 53 29.42 -30.37 -8.14
CA ILE A 53 30.11 -31.24 -7.17
C ILE A 53 29.54 -32.67 -7.26
N PRO A 54 30.38 -33.68 -7.49
CA PRO A 54 29.95 -35.07 -7.51
C PRO A 54 29.65 -35.60 -6.11
N LEU A 55 28.71 -36.52 -6.04
CA LEU A 55 28.43 -37.31 -4.82
C LEU A 55 29.61 -38.27 -4.58
N ILE A 56 30.16 -38.26 -3.37
CA ILE A 56 31.04 -39.30 -2.82
C ILE A 56 30.20 -40.02 -1.75
N GLU A 57 29.97 -41.31 -1.94
CA GLU A 57 29.18 -42.15 -1.08
C GLU A 57 30.01 -43.33 -0.59
N ASN A 58 29.98 -43.60 0.73
CA ASN A 58 30.49 -44.82 1.31
C ASN A 58 29.38 -45.47 2.16
N ARG A 59 29.04 -46.72 1.91
CA ARG A 59 27.93 -47.41 2.54
C ARG A 59 28.31 -48.24 3.78
N GLU A 60 29.59 -48.49 3.92
CA GLU A 60 30.20 -49.40 4.94
C GLU A 60 31.31 -48.68 5.70
N GLU A 61 31.23 -47.38 5.91
CA GLU A 61 32.21 -46.62 6.66
C GLU A 61 32.10 -46.91 8.15
N ASP A 62 33.24 -47.05 8.82
CA ASP A 62 33.25 -47.18 10.25
C ASP A 62 32.80 -45.87 10.92
N TYR A 63 31.87 -45.97 11.91
CA TYR A 63 31.25 -44.81 12.53
C TYR A 63 32.26 -43.87 13.16
N ASP A 64 33.18 -44.39 13.99
CA ASP A 64 34.17 -43.58 14.67
C ASP A 64 35.11 -42.91 13.67
N THR A 65 35.47 -43.62 12.63
CA THR A 65 36.28 -43.08 11.54
C THR A 65 35.58 -41.96 10.79
N ALA A 66 34.28 -42.11 10.48
CA ALA A 66 33.49 -41.10 9.82
C ALA A 66 33.40 -39.82 10.68
N ILE A 67 33.07 -39.94 11.98
CA ILE A 67 33.01 -38.81 12.90
C ILE A 67 34.37 -38.13 13.06
N LYS A 68 35.44 -38.89 13.22
CA LYS A 68 36.83 -38.38 13.30
C LYS A 68 37.21 -37.59 12.05
N ASN A 69 36.74 -38.02 10.90
CA ASN A 69 36.93 -37.32 9.61
C ASN A 69 36.00 -36.15 9.38
N GLY A 70 35.14 -35.77 10.38
CA GLY A 70 34.28 -34.61 10.38
C GLY A 70 32.90 -34.85 9.77
N ALA A 71 32.45 -36.11 9.68
CA ALA A 71 31.07 -36.38 9.31
C ALA A 71 30.11 -35.88 10.39
N ILE A 72 28.99 -35.26 9.97
CA ILE A 72 27.92 -34.82 10.87
C ILE A 72 26.92 -35.96 11.03
N GLY A 73 26.80 -36.49 12.28
CA GLY A 73 25.77 -37.44 12.68
C GLY A 73 24.77 -36.78 13.60
N LEU A 74 23.49 -36.75 13.21
CA LEU A 74 22.43 -36.04 13.94
C LEU A 74 21.72 -36.90 15.01
N PHE A 75 21.83 -38.24 14.93
CA PHE A 75 21.08 -39.20 15.75
C PHE A 75 22.02 -40.19 16.44
N THR A 76 22.89 -39.69 17.26
CA THR A 76 24.00 -40.46 17.88
C THR A 76 23.57 -41.75 18.57
N GLU A 77 22.34 -41.90 19.04
CA GLU A 77 21.83 -43.11 19.70
C GLU A 77 21.31 -44.20 18.75
N LYS A 78 21.39 -43.99 17.42
CA LYS A 78 20.77 -44.84 16.38
C LYS A 78 21.73 -45.37 15.34
N TYR A 79 23.02 -45.12 15.49
CA TYR A 79 23.98 -45.55 14.47
C TYR A 79 24.61 -46.91 14.87
N GLU A 80 24.75 -47.78 13.89
CA GLU A 80 25.50 -49.04 13.99
C GLU A 80 27.00 -48.79 13.78
N ASP A 81 27.84 -49.79 14.01
CA ASP A 81 29.27 -49.68 13.80
C ASP A 81 29.66 -49.34 12.37
N LYS A 82 28.82 -49.72 11.40
CA LYS A 82 28.96 -49.38 9.99
C LYS A 82 27.83 -48.42 9.56
N VAL A 83 28.23 -47.32 8.96
CA VAL A 83 27.29 -46.23 8.58
C VAL A 83 27.46 -45.87 7.09
N ARG A 84 26.37 -45.35 6.53
CA ARG A 84 26.41 -44.75 5.22
C ARG A 84 26.76 -43.27 5.35
N THR A 85 27.83 -42.85 4.66
CA THR A 85 28.23 -41.45 4.57
C THR A 85 27.95 -40.88 3.18
N VAL A 86 27.63 -39.59 3.15
CA VAL A 86 27.37 -38.81 1.93
C VAL A 86 28.19 -37.54 1.99
N LYS A 87 28.94 -37.27 0.94
CA LYS A 87 29.82 -36.09 0.89
C LYS A 87 29.68 -35.35 -0.43
N PHE A 88 29.51 -34.03 -0.32
CA PHE A 88 29.56 -33.07 -1.39
C PHE A 88 30.56 -31.96 -1.03
N ASN A 89 31.79 -32.10 -1.44
CA ASN A 89 32.92 -31.25 -1.07
C ASN A 89 33.05 -31.16 0.47
N GLU A 90 32.84 -29.97 1.08
CA GLU A 90 32.88 -29.74 2.52
C GLU A 90 31.65 -30.24 3.29
N SER A 91 30.55 -30.54 2.64
CA SER A 91 29.38 -31.14 3.28
C SER A 91 29.56 -32.65 3.40
N TYR A 92 29.70 -33.14 4.61
CA TYR A 92 29.94 -34.53 4.93
C TYR A 92 29.03 -34.98 6.05
N GLU A 93 28.13 -35.90 5.79
CA GLU A 93 27.04 -36.26 6.69
C GLU A 93 26.76 -37.77 6.71
N LEU A 94 26.32 -38.28 7.86
CA LEU A 94 25.70 -39.59 7.97
C LEU A 94 24.26 -39.49 7.46
N CYS A 95 23.94 -40.16 6.35
CA CYS A 95 22.62 -40.02 5.76
C CYS A 95 22.16 -41.30 5.05
N GLY A 96 20.96 -41.81 5.45
CA GLY A 96 20.31 -42.95 4.82
C GLY A 96 19.47 -42.61 3.58
N GLY A 97 19.22 -41.31 3.32
CA GLY A 97 18.35 -40.85 2.25
C GLY A 97 18.94 -40.96 0.85
N THR A 98 18.11 -40.71 -0.17
CA THR A 98 18.54 -40.65 -1.57
C THR A 98 19.12 -39.28 -1.89
N HIS A 99 20.15 -39.27 -2.73
CA HIS A 99 20.82 -38.04 -3.12
C HIS A 99 21.04 -38.00 -4.65
N VAL A 100 21.11 -36.79 -5.20
CA VAL A 100 21.54 -36.60 -6.59
C VAL A 100 23.03 -37.02 -6.77
N LYS A 101 23.40 -37.54 -7.91
CA LYS A 101 24.80 -37.91 -8.20
C LYS A 101 25.74 -36.74 -8.38
N ASN A 102 25.16 -35.54 -8.62
CA ASN A 102 25.92 -34.32 -8.84
C ASN A 102 25.00 -33.12 -8.52
N THR A 103 25.54 -32.10 -7.87
CA THR A 103 24.78 -30.91 -7.48
C THR A 103 24.18 -30.14 -8.65
N SER A 104 24.82 -30.16 -9.82
CA SER A 104 24.31 -29.50 -11.05
C SER A 104 22.95 -30.02 -11.52
N LYS A 105 22.54 -31.24 -11.09
CA LYS A 105 21.21 -31.79 -11.40
C LYS A 105 20.06 -30.97 -10.77
N LEU A 106 20.34 -30.21 -9.74
CA LEU A 106 19.36 -29.34 -9.07
C LEU A 106 19.08 -28.05 -9.86
N LYS A 107 19.93 -27.69 -10.82
CA LYS A 107 19.84 -26.49 -11.70
C LYS A 107 19.84 -25.18 -10.92
N ARG A 108 18.84 -24.94 -10.08
CA ARG A 108 18.67 -23.72 -9.29
C ARG A 108 17.97 -24.03 -7.97
N PHE A 109 18.31 -23.27 -6.95
CA PHE A 109 17.74 -23.34 -5.61
C PHE A 109 17.18 -21.98 -5.19
N SER A 110 16.07 -21.96 -4.48
CA SER A 110 15.53 -20.75 -3.85
C SER A 110 14.76 -21.08 -2.58
N ILE A 111 15.00 -20.32 -1.53
CA ILE A 111 14.15 -20.28 -0.34
C ILE A 111 12.88 -19.50 -0.71
N ILE A 112 11.73 -20.11 -0.48
CA ILE A 112 10.39 -19.55 -0.76
C ILE A 112 9.84 -18.85 0.47
N SER A 113 10.01 -19.46 1.65
CA SER A 113 9.54 -18.88 2.90
C SER A 113 10.45 -19.25 4.06
N GLU A 114 10.42 -18.41 5.09
CA GLU A 114 11.08 -18.59 6.36
C GLU A 114 10.11 -18.22 7.48
N GLY A 115 10.09 -19.02 8.57
CA GLY A 115 9.19 -18.76 9.68
C GLY A 115 9.56 -19.51 10.96
N SER A 116 8.91 -19.15 12.06
CA SER A 116 9.04 -19.86 13.33
C SER A 116 8.21 -21.13 13.31
N GLN A 117 8.77 -22.24 13.77
CA GLN A 117 8.06 -23.51 13.95
C GLN A 117 7.77 -23.78 15.44
N ALA A 118 8.73 -23.46 16.31
CA ALA A 118 8.62 -23.52 17.76
C ALA A 118 9.63 -22.56 18.39
N PHE A 119 9.65 -22.46 19.70
CA PHE A 119 10.65 -21.67 20.40
C PHE A 119 12.07 -22.15 20.07
N GLY A 120 12.90 -21.26 19.55
CA GLY A 120 14.28 -21.58 19.14
C GLY A 120 14.39 -22.48 17.89
N ILE A 121 13.29 -22.77 17.19
CA ILE A 121 13.28 -23.56 15.95
C ILE A 121 12.70 -22.75 14.81
N ARG A 122 13.48 -22.59 13.76
CA ARG A 122 13.10 -21.95 12.52
C ARG A 122 12.87 -22.99 11.42
N ARG A 123 12.00 -22.64 10.49
CA ARG A 123 11.69 -23.47 9.30
C ARG A 123 11.97 -22.66 8.04
N ILE A 124 12.71 -23.22 7.12
CA ILE A 124 12.74 -22.77 5.73
C ILE A 124 11.96 -23.75 4.85
N THR A 125 11.24 -23.19 3.88
CA THR A 125 10.69 -23.95 2.75
C THR A 125 11.44 -23.48 1.50
N ALA A 126 11.97 -24.40 0.73
CA ALA A 126 12.76 -24.09 -0.46
C ALA A 126 12.39 -25.03 -1.62
N THR A 127 12.81 -24.65 -2.83
CA THR A 127 12.54 -25.40 -4.04
C THR A 127 13.71 -25.36 -5.01
N CYS A 128 13.80 -26.40 -5.85
CA CYS A 128 14.61 -26.41 -7.06
C CYS A 128 13.74 -26.39 -8.34
N ASN A 129 12.41 -26.29 -8.19
CA ASN A 129 11.49 -26.20 -9.33
C ASN A 129 11.53 -24.78 -9.93
N GLU A 130 12.03 -24.66 -11.16
CA GLU A 130 12.22 -23.39 -11.84
C GLU A 130 10.92 -22.60 -12.05
N ARG A 131 9.80 -23.30 -12.31
CA ARG A 131 8.48 -22.65 -12.45
C ARG A 131 8.04 -21.95 -11.16
N ILE A 132 8.24 -22.61 -10.02
CA ILE A 132 7.88 -22.03 -8.71
C ILE A 132 8.80 -20.84 -8.41
N ILE A 133 10.10 -20.94 -8.71
CA ILE A 133 11.06 -19.86 -8.50
C ILE A 133 10.67 -18.63 -9.33
N LEU A 134 10.33 -18.82 -10.61
CA LEU A 134 9.93 -17.71 -11.48
C LEU A 134 8.61 -17.08 -11.03
N ALA A 135 7.63 -17.88 -10.62
CA ALA A 135 6.37 -17.38 -10.08
C ALA A 135 6.57 -16.52 -8.82
N GLU A 136 7.43 -16.95 -7.90
CA GLU A 136 7.74 -16.17 -6.69
C GLU A 136 8.50 -14.88 -6.99
N ILE A 137 9.41 -14.89 -7.97
CA ILE A 137 10.10 -13.68 -8.42
C ILE A 137 9.09 -12.67 -8.99
N GLN A 138 8.15 -13.12 -9.82
CA GLN A 138 7.13 -12.26 -10.40
C GLN A 138 6.23 -11.67 -9.31
N LYS A 139 5.73 -12.49 -8.40
CA LYS A 139 4.91 -12.04 -7.27
C LYS A 139 5.60 -10.99 -6.41
N LYS A 140 6.90 -11.15 -6.13
CA LYS A 140 7.68 -10.14 -5.40
C LYS A 140 7.82 -8.83 -6.17
N LYS A 141 7.96 -8.87 -7.50
CA LYS A 141 7.99 -7.67 -8.35
C LYS A 141 6.66 -6.92 -8.31
N ASP A 142 5.56 -7.65 -8.55
CA ASP A 142 4.21 -7.08 -8.56
C ASP A 142 3.86 -6.42 -7.21
N SER A 143 4.24 -7.08 -6.11
CA SER A 143 4.06 -6.57 -4.75
C SER A 143 4.85 -5.27 -4.49
N LYS A 144 6.11 -5.19 -4.95
CA LYS A 144 6.93 -3.98 -4.82
C LYS A 144 6.38 -2.83 -5.67
N GLU A 145 5.95 -3.11 -6.89
CA GLU A 145 5.36 -2.12 -7.78
C GLU A 145 4.05 -1.56 -7.21
N LYS A 146 3.18 -2.45 -6.70
CA LYS A 146 1.95 -2.04 -6.03
C LYS A 146 2.21 -1.15 -4.82
N ALA A 147 3.16 -1.51 -3.97
CA ALA A 147 3.54 -0.71 -2.81
C ALA A 147 4.11 0.66 -3.19
N ALA A 148 4.92 0.74 -4.26
CA ALA A 148 5.46 1.99 -4.78
C ALA A 148 4.34 2.90 -5.31
N ASN A 149 3.39 2.34 -6.09
CA ASN A 149 2.25 3.07 -6.62
C ASN A 149 1.31 3.59 -5.50
N GLU A 150 1.06 2.77 -4.48
CA GLU A 150 0.26 3.20 -3.32
C GLU A 150 0.93 4.36 -2.56
N LYS A 151 2.25 4.32 -2.40
CA LYS A 151 3.01 5.40 -1.77
C LYS A 151 2.95 6.69 -2.61
N ALA A 152 3.19 6.60 -3.91
CA ALA A 152 3.12 7.75 -4.83
C ALA A 152 1.72 8.38 -4.85
N ASN A 153 0.66 7.57 -4.90
CA ASN A 153 -0.71 8.04 -4.83
C ASN A 153 -1.05 8.74 -3.50
N LYS A 154 -0.47 8.27 -2.40
CA LYS A 154 -0.66 8.90 -1.08
C LYS A 154 0.04 10.25 -0.98
N GLU A 155 1.23 10.37 -1.56
CA GLU A 155 1.99 11.62 -1.62
C GLU A 155 1.25 12.64 -2.51
N LEU A 156 0.81 12.23 -3.70
CA LEU A 156 0.03 13.09 -4.60
C LEU A 156 -1.26 13.62 -3.97
N LYS A 157 -1.99 12.77 -3.24
CA LYS A 157 -3.20 13.21 -2.51
C LYS A 157 -2.90 14.28 -1.46
N LYS A 158 -1.77 14.15 -0.75
CA LYS A 158 -1.36 15.16 0.23
C LYS A 158 -1.00 16.50 -0.42
N GLU A 159 -0.30 16.45 -1.56
CA GLU A 159 0.05 17.67 -2.31
C GLU A 159 -1.21 18.41 -2.80
N ILE A 160 -2.17 17.66 -3.37
CA ILE A 160 -3.47 18.22 -3.80
C ILE A 160 -4.20 18.86 -2.60
N GLU A 161 -4.21 18.20 -1.44
CA GLU A 161 -4.86 18.75 -0.24
C GLU A 161 -4.19 20.05 0.24
N ILE A 162 -2.87 20.12 0.20
CA ILE A 162 -2.13 21.35 0.55
C ILE A 162 -2.45 22.48 -0.43
N GLN A 163 -2.45 22.19 -1.73
CA GLN A 163 -2.79 23.16 -2.76
C GLN A 163 -4.23 23.68 -2.61
N ASN A 164 -5.19 22.77 -2.36
CA ASN A 164 -6.58 23.16 -2.15
C ASN A 164 -6.75 24.06 -0.92
N LYS A 165 -6.07 23.77 0.18
CA LYS A 165 -6.09 24.63 1.37
C LYS A 165 -5.54 26.04 1.08
N ALA A 166 -4.46 26.14 0.31
CA ALA A 166 -3.90 27.42 -0.10
C ALA A 166 -4.89 28.22 -0.96
N LYS A 167 -5.52 27.57 -1.96
CA LYS A 167 -6.56 28.19 -2.79
C LYS A 167 -7.78 28.67 -1.97
N VAL A 168 -8.19 27.89 -0.97
CA VAL A 168 -9.30 28.30 -0.06
C VAL A 168 -8.94 29.57 0.71
N GLN A 169 -7.70 29.69 1.21
CA GLN A 169 -7.26 30.90 1.94
C GLN A 169 -7.18 32.13 1.02
N GLU A 170 -6.73 31.96 -0.21
CA GLU A 170 -6.69 33.03 -1.21
C GLU A 170 -8.11 33.49 -1.59
N ALA A 171 -9.00 32.55 -1.92
CA ALA A 171 -10.39 32.85 -2.24
C ALA A 171 -11.12 33.51 -1.05
N LYS A 172 -10.85 33.07 0.20
CA LYS A 172 -11.38 33.72 1.39
C LYS A 172 -11.03 35.20 1.46
N LYS A 173 -9.74 35.55 1.24
CA LYS A 173 -9.29 36.95 1.28
C LYS A 173 -9.98 37.77 0.19
N GLU A 174 -9.98 37.25 -1.03
CA GLU A 174 -10.58 37.93 -2.19
C GLU A 174 -12.09 38.16 -1.99
N ILE A 175 -12.82 37.15 -1.52
CA ILE A 175 -14.26 37.26 -1.28
C ILE A 175 -14.55 38.25 -0.15
N SER A 176 -13.78 38.22 0.95
CA SER A 176 -13.98 39.13 2.08
C SER A 176 -13.82 40.60 1.67
N GLU A 177 -12.95 40.90 0.69
CA GLU A 177 -12.75 42.26 0.16
C GLU A 177 -13.86 42.70 -0.82
N LYS A 178 -14.57 41.73 -1.46
CA LYS A 178 -15.58 41.98 -2.48
C LYS A 178 -17.03 41.85 -2.02
N ILE A 179 -17.24 41.47 -0.78
CA ILE A 179 -18.61 41.34 -0.20
C ILE A 179 -19.34 42.69 -0.29
N LYS A 180 -20.55 42.65 -0.83
CA LYS A 180 -21.46 43.78 -0.91
C LYS A 180 -22.36 43.81 0.31
N ASN A 181 -22.43 44.93 1.00
CA ASN A 181 -23.37 45.15 2.07
C ASN A 181 -24.68 45.71 1.47
N LEU A 182 -25.75 44.96 1.59
CA LEU A 182 -27.07 45.28 1.07
C LEU A 182 -28.06 45.35 2.26
N GLY A 183 -28.00 46.47 3.00
CA GLY A 183 -28.76 46.63 4.25
C GLY A 183 -28.25 45.67 5.35
N ASP A 184 -29.08 44.73 5.73
CA ASP A 184 -28.75 43.74 6.77
C ASP A 184 -28.06 42.49 6.21
N ILE A 185 -27.84 42.41 4.89
CA ILE A 185 -27.30 41.23 4.23
C ILE A 185 -25.92 41.49 3.67
N ASN A 186 -24.93 40.66 4.02
CA ASN A 186 -23.62 40.61 3.42
C ASN A 186 -23.65 39.61 2.25
N PHE A 187 -23.63 40.10 1.01
CA PHE A 187 -23.85 39.31 -0.20
C PHE A 187 -22.59 39.19 -1.06
N PHE A 188 -22.40 38.00 -1.60
CA PHE A 188 -21.42 37.74 -2.66
C PHE A 188 -21.91 36.63 -3.60
N ALA A 189 -21.71 36.82 -4.91
CA ALA A 189 -21.94 35.80 -5.91
C ALA A 189 -20.86 35.92 -7.01
N ASP A 190 -20.11 34.85 -7.25
CA ASP A 190 -19.12 34.78 -8.33
C ASP A 190 -18.66 33.34 -8.59
N GLU A 191 -17.89 33.17 -9.70
CA GLU A 191 -17.18 31.92 -10.01
C GLU A 191 -15.85 31.86 -9.24
N VAL A 192 -15.52 30.67 -8.70
CA VAL A 192 -14.27 30.39 -7.97
C VAL A 192 -13.59 29.14 -8.51
N ASP A 193 -12.25 29.12 -8.57
CA ASP A 193 -11.48 27.94 -8.96
C ASP A 193 -11.22 27.00 -7.78
N LEU A 194 -12.32 26.45 -7.27
CA LEU A 194 -12.32 25.49 -6.16
C LEU A 194 -13.20 24.28 -6.48
N ASP A 195 -12.84 23.13 -5.93
CA ASP A 195 -13.71 21.97 -5.96
C ASP A 195 -14.92 22.13 -5.00
N PRO A 196 -16.03 21.39 -5.22
CA PRO A 196 -17.24 21.56 -4.42
C PRO A 196 -17.05 21.36 -2.91
N ARG A 197 -16.09 20.52 -2.49
CA ARG A 197 -15.77 20.29 -1.07
C ARG A 197 -15.06 21.50 -0.48
N SER A 198 -14.10 22.04 -1.20
CA SER A 198 -13.38 23.26 -0.80
C SER A 198 -14.30 24.49 -0.76
N ILE A 199 -15.25 24.60 -1.69
CA ILE A 199 -16.30 25.65 -1.65
C ILE A 199 -17.14 25.53 -0.39
N LYS A 200 -17.59 24.33 -0.04
CA LYS A 200 -18.34 24.12 1.20
C LYS A 200 -17.55 24.58 2.43
N GLU A 201 -16.29 24.15 2.53
CA GLU A 201 -15.40 24.56 3.63
C GLU A 201 -15.26 26.09 3.69
N LEU A 202 -15.04 26.73 2.55
CA LEU A 202 -14.93 28.19 2.42
C LEU A 202 -16.20 28.92 2.90
N CYS A 203 -17.38 28.45 2.51
CA CYS A 203 -18.64 29.04 2.97
C CYS A 203 -18.77 29.04 4.50
N PHE A 204 -18.40 27.92 5.15
CA PHE A 204 -18.46 27.84 6.62
C PHE A 204 -17.39 28.72 7.28
N ILE A 205 -16.16 28.78 6.74
CA ILE A 205 -15.11 29.66 7.25
C ILE A 205 -15.53 31.13 7.17
N LEU A 206 -16.17 31.55 6.06
CA LEU A 206 -16.67 32.92 5.91
C LEU A 206 -17.84 33.20 6.86
N ALA A 207 -18.72 32.26 7.06
CA ALA A 207 -19.86 32.39 7.96
C ALA A 207 -19.49 32.55 9.44
N ASP A 208 -18.36 32.00 9.86
CA ASP A 208 -17.82 32.17 11.21
C ASP A 208 -17.28 33.60 11.47
N GLN A 209 -17.04 34.38 10.40
CA GLN A 209 -16.40 35.70 10.46
C GLN A 209 -17.33 36.84 10.02
N ILE A 210 -18.35 36.52 9.22
CA ILE A 210 -19.22 37.48 8.59
C ILE A 210 -20.67 37.17 9.00
N GLU A 211 -21.27 38.04 9.77
CA GLU A 211 -22.68 37.91 10.15
C GLU A 211 -23.58 38.16 8.94
N ASN A 212 -24.77 37.57 8.97
CA ASN A 212 -25.77 37.72 7.91
C ASN A 212 -25.23 37.48 6.48
N LEU A 213 -24.43 36.45 6.33
CA LEU A 213 -23.83 36.08 5.06
C LEU A 213 -24.84 35.37 4.15
N PHE A 214 -25.00 35.87 2.93
CA PHE A 214 -25.66 35.19 1.81
C PHE A 214 -24.67 35.10 0.65
N ILE A 215 -24.20 33.90 0.35
CA ILE A 215 -23.16 33.68 -0.66
C ILE A 215 -23.59 32.61 -1.67
N VAL A 216 -23.37 32.90 -2.98
CA VAL A 216 -23.55 31.96 -4.07
C VAL A 216 -22.22 31.80 -4.80
N LEU A 217 -21.64 30.62 -4.70
CA LEU A 217 -20.36 30.31 -5.35
C LEU A 217 -20.58 29.28 -6.47
N LEU A 218 -19.98 29.59 -7.61
CA LEU A 218 -19.97 28.69 -8.76
C LEU A 218 -18.57 28.14 -8.99
N SER A 219 -18.47 26.94 -9.53
CA SER A 219 -17.20 26.41 -10.02
C SER A 219 -17.40 25.55 -11.27
N ASN A 220 -16.38 25.58 -12.11
CA ASN A 220 -16.29 24.73 -13.28
C ASN A 220 -15.31 23.56 -13.00
N ASN A 221 -15.83 22.36 -12.90
CA ASN A 221 -15.01 21.16 -12.73
C ASN A 221 -15.18 20.23 -13.93
N ASN A 222 -14.17 20.18 -14.79
CA ASN A 222 -14.14 19.31 -15.98
C ASN A 222 -15.38 19.49 -16.91
N GLY A 223 -15.81 20.73 -17.14
CA GLY A 223 -16.94 21.03 -18.00
C GLY A 223 -18.31 20.90 -17.35
N LYS A 224 -18.36 20.66 -16.03
CA LYS A 224 -19.59 20.69 -15.24
C LYS A 224 -19.59 21.90 -14.31
N VAL A 225 -20.70 22.61 -14.28
CA VAL A 225 -20.92 23.73 -13.37
C VAL A 225 -21.50 23.21 -12.06
N PHE A 226 -20.92 23.63 -10.96
CA PHE A 226 -21.48 23.43 -9.61
C PHE A 226 -21.85 24.78 -9.02
N ILE A 227 -23.01 24.84 -8.39
CA ILE A 227 -23.51 26.01 -7.64
C ILE A 227 -23.57 25.60 -6.16
N SER A 228 -23.09 26.46 -5.29
CA SER A 228 -23.24 26.32 -3.84
C SER A 228 -23.86 27.60 -3.30
N CYS A 229 -24.96 27.48 -2.60
CA CYS A 229 -25.64 28.60 -1.91
C CYS A 229 -25.56 28.36 -0.41
N PHE A 230 -25.00 29.33 0.30
CA PHE A 230 -24.96 29.33 1.77
C PHE A 230 -25.66 30.59 2.29
N ILE A 231 -26.47 30.42 3.35
CA ILE A 231 -27.22 31.50 4.01
C ILE A 231 -27.03 31.35 5.52
N SER A 232 -26.61 32.39 6.18
CA SER A 232 -26.49 32.41 7.66
C SER A 232 -27.83 32.03 8.32
N LYS A 233 -27.77 31.25 9.39
CA LYS A 233 -28.97 30.78 10.11
C LYS A 233 -29.88 31.91 10.53
N ASN A 234 -29.32 33.02 11.00
CA ASN A 234 -30.07 34.21 11.35
C ASN A 234 -30.95 34.74 10.20
N LEU A 235 -30.42 34.79 8.97
CA LEU A 235 -31.19 35.19 7.78
C LEU A 235 -32.30 34.19 7.43
N VAL A 236 -32.03 32.91 7.59
CA VAL A 236 -33.05 31.86 7.39
C VAL A 236 -34.21 32.06 8.36
N GLU A 237 -33.94 32.35 9.64
CA GLU A 237 -34.94 32.47 10.69
C GLU A 237 -35.69 33.81 10.62
N THR A 238 -34.98 34.91 10.39
CA THR A 238 -35.56 36.27 10.43
C THR A 238 -36.18 36.72 9.13
N LYS A 239 -35.63 36.33 8.01
CA LYS A 239 -36.08 36.73 6.66
C LYS A 239 -36.83 35.62 5.91
N GLY A 240 -36.83 34.38 6.42
CA GLY A 240 -37.45 33.23 5.76
C GLY A 240 -36.77 32.77 4.49
N ILE A 241 -35.49 33.13 4.28
CA ILE A 241 -34.74 32.81 3.08
C ILE A 241 -34.32 31.32 3.10
N ASN A 242 -34.42 30.61 1.98
CA ASN A 242 -34.16 29.19 1.89
C ASN A 242 -33.19 28.86 0.73
N ALA A 243 -31.97 28.44 1.05
CA ALA A 243 -30.97 28.10 0.05
C ALA A 243 -31.41 26.99 -0.90
N SER A 244 -32.23 26.03 -0.44
CA SER A 244 -32.75 24.95 -1.30
C SER A 244 -33.71 25.49 -2.38
N GLU A 245 -34.52 26.47 -2.05
CA GLU A 245 -35.44 27.12 -3.02
C GLU A 245 -34.67 27.96 -4.02
N ILE A 246 -33.67 28.70 -3.55
CA ILE A 246 -32.77 29.49 -4.41
C ILE A 246 -32.03 28.58 -5.39
N ILE A 247 -31.48 27.46 -4.93
CA ILE A 247 -30.79 26.51 -5.83
C ILE A 247 -31.75 25.90 -6.85
N LYS A 248 -33.01 25.66 -6.51
CA LYS A 248 -34.03 25.21 -7.49
C LYS A 248 -34.35 26.28 -8.54
N ASP A 249 -34.29 27.55 -8.19
CA ASP A 249 -34.46 28.67 -9.12
C ASP A 249 -33.22 28.86 -10.04
N LEU A 250 -32.03 28.72 -9.49
CA LEU A 250 -30.75 28.94 -10.18
C LEU A 250 -30.31 27.77 -11.08
N SER A 251 -30.54 26.52 -10.65
CA SER A 251 -30.01 25.34 -11.33
C SER A 251 -30.50 25.17 -12.78
N PRO A 252 -31.75 25.53 -13.18
CA PRO A 252 -32.18 25.48 -14.57
C PRO A 252 -31.33 26.35 -15.51
N LEU A 253 -30.76 27.47 -15.06
CA LEU A 253 -29.92 28.37 -15.85
C LEU A 253 -28.62 27.68 -16.32
N ILE A 254 -28.15 26.70 -15.58
CA ILE A 254 -26.99 25.88 -15.98
C ILE A 254 -27.39 24.52 -16.57
N SER A 255 -28.64 24.35 -16.97
CA SER A 255 -29.20 23.08 -17.47
C SER A 255 -28.99 21.94 -16.45
N GLY A 256 -29.31 22.21 -15.19
CA GLY A 256 -29.07 21.35 -14.07
C GLY A 256 -30.22 21.22 -13.09
N SER A 257 -29.94 20.62 -11.98
CA SER A 257 -30.84 20.47 -10.85
C SER A 257 -30.06 20.53 -9.53
N GLY A 258 -30.78 20.76 -8.44
CA GLY A 258 -30.12 20.83 -7.13
C GLY A 258 -31.12 20.85 -5.98
N GLY A 259 -30.62 21.00 -4.78
CA GLY A 259 -31.36 21.06 -3.54
C GLY A 259 -30.44 20.96 -2.33
N GLY A 260 -31.03 20.95 -1.16
CA GLY A 260 -30.27 20.90 0.10
C GLY A 260 -31.11 21.32 1.29
N GLN A 261 -30.46 21.93 2.26
CA GLN A 261 -31.09 22.46 3.45
C GLN A 261 -31.32 23.97 3.33
N ALA A 262 -32.08 24.56 4.23
CA ALA A 262 -32.41 25.98 4.21
C ALA A 262 -31.17 26.90 4.30
N PHE A 263 -30.12 26.46 4.99
CA PHE A 263 -28.90 27.25 5.18
C PHE A 263 -27.77 26.88 4.17
N TYR A 264 -27.82 25.70 3.51
CA TYR A 264 -26.84 25.27 2.54
C TYR A 264 -27.46 24.32 1.53
N ALA A 265 -27.34 24.67 0.27
CA ALA A 265 -27.81 23.84 -0.84
C ALA A 265 -26.84 23.90 -2.02
N THR A 266 -26.87 22.89 -2.85
CA THR A 266 -25.98 22.77 -4.02
C THR A 266 -26.75 22.32 -5.24
N GLY A 267 -26.30 22.76 -6.41
CA GLY A 267 -26.81 22.34 -7.71
C GLY A 267 -25.67 22.00 -8.66
N GLY A 268 -25.98 21.22 -9.69
CA GLY A 268 -25.01 20.88 -10.72
C GLY A 268 -25.66 20.87 -12.09
N GLY A 269 -24.91 21.31 -13.13
CA GLY A 269 -25.39 21.37 -14.49
C GLY A 269 -24.26 21.29 -15.54
N SER A 270 -24.62 21.35 -16.81
CA SER A 270 -23.69 21.21 -17.93
C SER A 270 -23.52 22.45 -18.79
N ASN A 271 -24.30 23.51 -18.53
CA ASN A 271 -24.27 24.75 -19.34
C ASN A 271 -23.34 25.79 -18.71
N LEU A 272 -22.09 25.84 -19.15
CA LEU A 272 -21.08 26.82 -18.71
C LEU A 272 -21.48 28.27 -19.01
N LYS A 273 -22.25 28.50 -20.10
CA LYS A 273 -22.70 29.85 -20.47
C LYS A 273 -23.75 30.40 -19.51
N GLY A 274 -24.34 29.58 -18.67
CA GLY A 274 -25.32 29.98 -17.66
C GLY A 274 -24.70 30.60 -16.40
N ILE A 275 -23.39 30.54 -16.19
CA ILE A 275 -22.72 31.06 -15.01
C ILE A 275 -23.06 32.54 -14.74
N SER A 276 -22.88 33.38 -15.73
CA SER A 276 -23.22 34.83 -15.64
C SER A 276 -24.70 35.08 -15.34
N SER A 277 -25.59 34.26 -15.89
CA SER A 277 -27.03 34.36 -15.62
C SER A 277 -27.35 33.98 -14.17
N VAL A 278 -26.66 32.99 -13.62
CA VAL A 278 -26.80 32.60 -12.19
C VAL A 278 -26.36 33.73 -11.28
N ILE A 279 -25.21 34.37 -11.55
CA ILE A 279 -24.71 35.49 -10.77
C ILE A 279 -25.70 36.66 -10.79
N SER A 280 -26.16 37.08 -11.97
CA SER A 280 -27.15 38.16 -12.11
C SER A 280 -28.46 37.82 -11.42
N ARG A 281 -28.95 36.60 -11.55
CA ARG A 281 -30.18 36.15 -10.89
C ARG A 281 -30.04 36.14 -9.38
N SER A 282 -28.87 35.75 -8.85
CA SER A 282 -28.60 35.79 -7.42
C SER A 282 -28.62 37.23 -6.85
N GLU A 283 -28.13 38.21 -7.63
CA GLU A 283 -28.22 39.63 -7.28
C GLU A 283 -29.67 40.15 -7.30
N GLU A 284 -30.49 39.73 -8.26
CA GLU A 284 -31.91 40.06 -8.30
C GLU A 284 -32.66 39.52 -7.05
N ILE A 285 -32.36 38.26 -6.66
CA ILE A 285 -33.00 37.61 -5.53
C ILE A 285 -32.70 38.40 -4.25
N VAL A 286 -31.43 38.74 -4.02
CA VAL A 286 -31.05 39.44 -2.77
C VAL A 286 -31.62 40.85 -2.69
N ASN A 287 -31.79 41.55 -3.85
CA ASN A 287 -32.37 42.90 -3.89
C ASN A 287 -33.91 42.92 -3.66
N GLN A 288 -34.56 41.76 -3.68
CA GLN A 288 -36.00 41.61 -3.38
C GLN A 288 -36.30 41.25 -1.92
N ILE A 289 -35.29 41.00 -1.10
CA ILE A 289 -35.35 40.63 0.30
C ILE A 289 -35.17 41.85 1.19
#